data_85e686cd7f76fc25f061448c8e4d142a
#
_entry.id   85e686cd7f76fc25f061448c8e4d142a
#
_cell.length_a   1.000
_cell.length_b   1.000
_cell.length_c   1.000
_cell.angle_alpha   90.00
_cell.angle_beta   90.00
_cell.angle_gamma   90.00
#
_symmetry.space_group_name_H-M   'P 1'
#
loop_
_entity.id
_entity.type
_entity.pdbx_description
1 polymer ?
#
loop_
_entity_poly.entity_id
_entity_poly.type
_entity_poly.pdbx_seq_one_letter_code
_entity_poly.pdbx_strand_id
1 'polypeptide(L)'
;MARQPRFEYPGAVYHVMARGDGGKRIFVGKDDHESFLYWLERVCTSHGWRVHAWVLMGNHFHLLLETPEANLVSGMRMLLGTFGKAWNIRRQRQGHVFQGRYKAVPVAGEGAADAHYFKSVADYIHLNPARAGLAGGSHGKLADYPWSSLRHYPKGNPPSWQPMDRVLEASRLSKDRRGRTSYLAWLEARANGHGGAINEEAMEALRRGWYLGEEGFKDKLLDLLDKTADKLRGKKSHAGDAVRAHHQVEAERIISILARDLGLPDSREELEQLKKSDARKVVCAALVKRRTSMSNEWIAERLAMGHPASMSQHVNRMRKEPKAAKRIIKHEQALKSKD
;
A
#
# COMPACT_ATOMS: atom_id res chain seq x y z
N MET A 1 -15.42 -0.11 -10.52
CA MET A 1 -14.45 0.40 -9.50
C MET A 1 -13.48 1.36 -10.18
N ALA A 2 -13.29 2.52 -9.63
CA ALA A 2 -12.37 3.48 -10.18
C ALA A 2 -10.93 3.13 -9.85
N ARG A 3 -10.11 3.65 -10.74
CA ARG A 3 -8.69 3.32 -10.80
C ARG A 3 -7.93 4.18 -9.80
N GLN A 4 -7.22 3.57 -8.85
CA GLN A 4 -6.32 4.32 -7.98
C GLN A 4 -5.28 5.09 -8.81
N PRO A 5 -4.96 6.34 -8.41
CA PRO A 5 -3.92 7.11 -9.06
C PRO A 5 -2.59 6.37 -8.97
N ARG A 6 -1.76 6.54 -9.97
CA ARG A 6 -0.38 6.06 -9.93
C ARG A 6 0.52 7.23 -9.65
N PHE A 7 1.19 7.15 -8.53
CA PHE A 7 2.19 8.12 -8.16
C PHE A 7 3.52 7.67 -8.73
N GLU A 8 4.21 8.54 -9.44
CA GLU A 8 5.57 8.33 -9.90
C GLU A 8 6.39 9.58 -9.59
N TYR A 9 7.39 9.41 -8.73
CA TYR A 9 8.35 10.46 -8.40
C TYR A 9 9.70 9.83 -8.05
N PRO A 10 10.82 10.55 -8.24
CA PRO A 10 12.15 10.05 -7.91
C PRO A 10 12.27 9.71 -6.42
N GLY A 11 12.91 8.58 -6.10
CA GLY A 11 13.10 8.10 -4.74
C GLY A 11 11.85 7.48 -4.10
N ALA A 12 10.76 7.32 -4.86
CA ALA A 12 9.53 6.76 -4.33
C ALA A 12 9.68 5.29 -3.93
N VAL A 13 9.11 4.94 -2.78
CA VAL A 13 9.01 3.56 -2.30
C VAL A 13 7.58 3.09 -2.44
N TYR A 14 7.41 1.86 -2.91
CA TYR A 14 6.08 1.28 -3.13
C TYR A 14 5.99 -0.14 -2.59
N HIS A 15 4.85 -0.47 -2.02
CA HIS A 15 4.39 -1.85 -1.94
C HIS A 15 3.64 -2.19 -3.22
N VAL A 16 4.23 -3.03 -4.04
CA VAL A 16 3.64 -3.46 -5.32
C VAL A 16 3.16 -4.89 -5.22
N MET A 17 1.95 -5.15 -5.74
CA MET A 17 1.39 -6.49 -5.80
C MET A 17 0.58 -6.70 -7.08
N ALA A 18 0.54 -7.94 -7.57
CA ALA A 18 -0.41 -8.39 -8.58
C ALA A 18 -0.80 -9.85 -8.33
N ARG A 19 -2.00 -10.21 -8.73
CA ARG A 19 -2.58 -11.54 -8.54
C ARG A 19 -2.95 -12.14 -9.89
N GLY A 20 -2.93 -13.47 -9.97
CA GLY A 20 -3.37 -14.20 -11.13
C GLY A 20 -4.85 -13.98 -11.44
N ASP A 21 -5.18 -13.98 -12.72
CA ASP A 21 -6.54 -13.79 -13.20
C ASP A 21 -7.49 -14.84 -12.62
N GLY A 22 -8.63 -14.39 -12.08
CA GLY A 22 -9.57 -15.25 -11.37
C GLY A 22 -8.95 -15.96 -10.14
N GLY A 23 -7.87 -15.42 -9.55
CA GLY A 23 -7.17 -16.04 -8.42
C GLY A 23 -6.34 -17.26 -8.79
N LYS A 24 -6.17 -17.56 -10.06
CA LYS A 24 -5.41 -18.72 -10.56
C LYS A 24 -3.93 -18.62 -10.18
N ARG A 25 -3.30 -19.78 -10.07
CA ARG A 25 -1.86 -19.87 -9.83
C ARG A 25 -1.09 -19.35 -11.04
N ILE A 26 -0.15 -18.43 -10.78
CA ILE A 26 0.78 -17.87 -11.77
C ILE A 26 2.19 -18.43 -11.56
N PHE A 27 2.47 -18.95 -10.36
CA PHE A 27 3.69 -19.66 -10.03
C PHE A 27 3.32 -21.12 -9.71
N VAL A 28 3.39 -21.98 -10.73
CA VAL A 28 2.99 -23.40 -10.62
C VAL A 28 4.20 -24.27 -10.32
N GLY A 29 5.33 -23.96 -10.97
CA GLY A 29 6.59 -24.69 -10.82
C GLY A 29 7.77 -23.76 -10.61
N LYS A 30 8.94 -24.37 -10.43
CA LYS A 30 10.23 -23.67 -10.25
C LYS A 30 10.51 -22.69 -11.40
N ASP A 31 10.27 -23.12 -12.65
CA ASP A 31 10.54 -22.33 -13.85
C ASP A 31 9.75 -21.01 -13.89
N ASP A 32 8.55 -20.97 -13.33
CA ASP A 32 7.77 -19.74 -13.27
C ASP A 32 8.38 -18.73 -12.32
N HIS A 33 8.79 -19.20 -11.14
CA HIS A 33 9.43 -18.35 -10.15
C HIS A 33 10.77 -17.82 -10.68
N GLU A 34 11.60 -18.69 -11.26
CA GLU A 34 12.89 -18.30 -11.85
C GLU A 34 12.70 -17.33 -13.01
N SER A 35 11.72 -17.58 -13.89
CA SER A 35 11.39 -16.67 -14.98
C SER A 35 10.96 -15.29 -14.47
N PHE A 36 10.15 -15.22 -13.39
CA PHE A 36 9.76 -13.93 -12.82
C PHE A 36 10.96 -13.19 -12.23
N LEU A 37 11.82 -13.89 -11.48
CA LEU A 37 13.02 -13.30 -10.88
C LEU A 37 14.01 -12.84 -11.96
N TYR A 38 14.17 -13.58 -13.03
CA TYR A 38 14.98 -13.18 -14.19
C TYR A 38 14.50 -11.86 -14.80
N TRP A 39 13.18 -11.73 -15.05
CA TRP A 39 12.63 -10.50 -15.58
C TRP A 39 12.67 -9.35 -14.58
N LEU A 40 12.48 -9.62 -13.29
CA LEU A 40 12.62 -8.63 -12.22
C LEU A 40 14.03 -8.06 -12.19
N GLU A 41 15.07 -8.91 -12.22
CA GLU A 41 16.47 -8.49 -12.28
C GLU A 41 16.75 -7.60 -13.50
N ARG A 42 16.25 -7.98 -14.68
CA ARG A 42 16.42 -7.19 -15.91
C ARG A 42 15.75 -5.82 -15.79
N VAL A 43 14.57 -5.75 -15.20
CA VAL A 43 13.89 -4.47 -14.96
C VAL A 43 14.65 -3.65 -13.92
N CYS A 44 15.11 -4.26 -12.84
CA CYS A 44 15.92 -3.56 -11.83
C CYS A 44 17.18 -2.95 -12.46
N THR A 45 17.87 -3.70 -13.31
CA THR A 45 19.08 -3.22 -14.00
C THR A 45 18.75 -2.09 -14.98
N SER A 46 17.67 -2.21 -15.77
CA SER A 46 17.35 -1.23 -16.84
C SER A 46 16.67 0.03 -16.30
N HIS A 47 16.00 -0.02 -15.15
CA HIS A 47 15.26 1.09 -14.56
C HIS A 47 15.88 1.60 -13.26
N GLY A 48 17.01 1.04 -12.82
CA GLY A 48 17.69 1.43 -11.59
C GLY A 48 16.92 1.06 -10.31
N TRP A 49 15.98 0.11 -10.37
CA TRP A 49 15.16 -0.24 -9.22
C TRP A 49 15.96 -0.95 -8.12
N ARG A 50 15.55 -0.71 -6.88
CA ARG A 50 16.04 -1.41 -5.70
C ARG A 50 14.86 -2.14 -5.04
N VAL A 51 14.95 -3.46 -4.92
CA VAL A 51 13.90 -4.27 -4.30
C VAL A 51 14.34 -4.71 -2.92
N HIS A 52 13.78 -4.09 -1.89
CA HIS A 52 14.18 -4.28 -0.50
C HIS A 52 13.61 -5.55 0.13
N ALA A 53 12.40 -5.94 -0.28
CA ALA A 53 11.77 -7.19 0.11
C ALA A 53 10.87 -7.69 -1.02
N TRP A 54 10.82 -9.01 -1.20
CA TRP A 54 9.92 -9.64 -2.15
C TRP A 54 9.51 -11.03 -1.71
N VAL A 55 8.32 -11.45 -2.16
CA VAL A 55 7.84 -12.82 -2.02
C VAL A 55 6.96 -13.19 -3.22
N LEU A 56 7.15 -14.40 -3.75
CA LEU A 56 6.35 -15.00 -4.81
C LEU A 56 5.51 -16.11 -4.20
N MET A 57 4.20 -15.88 -4.14
CA MET A 57 3.21 -16.84 -3.66
C MET A 57 2.58 -17.55 -4.85
N GLY A 58 1.94 -18.70 -4.66
CA GLY A 58 1.42 -19.48 -5.79
C GLY A 58 0.57 -18.70 -6.80
N ASN A 59 -0.23 -17.73 -6.36
CA ASN A 59 -1.14 -16.97 -7.22
C ASN A 59 -0.95 -15.45 -7.18
N HIS A 60 0.06 -14.95 -6.46
CA HIS A 60 0.34 -13.51 -6.38
C HIS A 60 1.79 -13.27 -5.96
N PHE A 61 2.24 -12.03 -6.05
CA PHE A 61 3.53 -11.60 -5.53
C PHE A 61 3.41 -10.28 -4.79
N HIS A 62 4.39 -10.00 -3.93
CA HIS A 62 4.58 -8.72 -3.27
C HIS A 62 6.02 -8.25 -3.45
N LEU A 63 6.21 -6.96 -3.72
CA LEU A 63 7.51 -6.30 -3.78
C LEU A 63 7.47 -5.04 -2.92
N LEU A 64 8.48 -4.80 -2.10
CA LEU A 64 8.80 -3.49 -1.55
C LEU A 64 9.94 -2.94 -2.40
N LEU A 65 9.63 -2.02 -3.29
CA LEU A 65 10.58 -1.50 -4.25
C LEU A 65 10.72 0.02 -4.18
N GLU A 66 11.92 0.49 -4.43
CA GLU A 66 12.27 1.88 -4.58
C GLU A 66 12.60 2.17 -6.04
N THR A 67 12.08 3.28 -6.55
CA THR A 67 12.36 3.76 -7.89
C THR A 67 13.17 5.06 -7.78
N PRO A 68 14.51 5.04 -7.94
CA PRO A 68 15.32 6.25 -7.94
C PRO A 68 14.83 7.28 -8.95
N GLU A 69 14.32 6.81 -10.07
CA GLU A 69 13.67 7.61 -11.11
C GLU A 69 12.14 7.39 -11.12
N ALA A 70 11.37 8.35 -11.64
CA ALA A 70 9.91 8.25 -11.76
C ALA A 70 9.50 7.31 -12.91
N ASN A 71 9.75 6.00 -12.79
CA ASN A 71 9.64 5.03 -13.87
C ASN A 71 8.91 3.72 -13.51
N LEU A 72 8.09 3.74 -12.45
CA LEU A 72 7.35 2.55 -11.99
C LEU A 72 6.46 1.95 -13.09
N VAL A 73 5.73 2.80 -13.82
CA VAL A 73 4.76 2.35 -14.85
C VAL A 73 5.47 1.67 -16.01
N SER A 74 6.60 2.21 -16.47
CA SER A 74 7.37 1.62 -17.56
C SER A 74 8.00 0.29 -17.16
N GLY A 75 8.61 0.23 -15.96
CA GLY A 75 9.21 -0.99 -15.44
C GLY A 75 8.18 -2.09 -15.17
N MET A 76 7.05 -1.77 -14.56
CA MET A 76 5.98 -2.74 -14.32
C MET A 76 5.34 -3.24 -15.64
N ARG A 77 5.22 -2.39 -16.64
CA ARG A 77 4.79 -2.81 -17.99
C ARG A 77 5.76 -3.84 -18.57
N MET A 78 7.06 -3.57 -18.47
CA MET A 78 8.08 -4.51 -18.94
C MET A 78 8.02 -5.82 -18.14
N LEU A 79 8.01 -5.78 -16.79
CA LEU A 79 8.00 -6.96 -15.95
C LEU A 79 6.79 -7.86 -16.23
N LEU A 80 5.58 -7.32 -16.08
CA LEU A 80 4.36 -8.11 -16.20
C LEU A 80 4.07 -8.52 -17.63
N GLY A 81 4.39 -7.67 -18.61
CA GLY A 81 4.21 -7.96 -20.03
C GLY A 81 5.13 -9.09 -20.51
N THR A 82 6.42 -9.02 -20.19
CA THR A 82 7.40 -10.05 -20.60
C THR A 82 7.18 -11.37 -19.88
N PHE A 83 6.94 -11.31 -18.54
CA PHE A 83 6.61 -12.52 -17.78
C PHE A 83 5.32 -13.17 -18.30
N GLY A 84 4.24 -12.39 -18.49
CA GLY A 84 2.96 -12.89 -18.96
C GLY A 84 3.05 -13.53 -20.34
N LYS A 85 3.80 -12.91 -21.27
CA LYS A 85 4.07 -13.48 -22.60
C LYS A 85 4.83 -14.82 -22.48
N ALA A 86 5.92 -14.86 -21.72
CA ALA A 86 6.71 -16.08 -21.52
C ALA A 86 5.90 -17.20 -20.85
N TRP A 87 5.07 -16.85 -19.87
CA TRP A 87 4.19 -17.76 -19.15
C TRP A 87 3.14 -18.39 -20.10
N ASN A 88 2.48 -17.56 -20.92
CA ASN A 88 1.50 -18.03 -21.91
C ASN A 88 2.13 -18.94 -22.99
N ILE A 89 3.32 -18.58 -23.50
CA ILE A 89 4.04 -19.40 -24.47
C ILE A 89 4.35 -20.79 -23.90
N ARG A 90 4.92 -20.86 -22.71
CA ARG A 90 5.23 -22.15 -22.08
C ARG A 90 4.02 -23.06 -21.86
N ARG A 91 2.84 -22.46 -21.70
CA ARG A 91 1.60 -23.21 -21.44
C ARG A 91 0.65 -23.28 -22.62
N GLN A 92 1.09 -22.82 -23.77
CA GLN A 92 0.27 -22.77 -24.98
C GLN A 92 -1.11 -22.13 -24.72
N ARG A 93 -1.12 -21.03 -23.93
CA ARG A 93 -2.32 -20.32 -23.53
C ARG A 93 -2.34 -18.91 -24.09
N GLN A 94 -3.54 -18.34 -24.14
CA GLN A 94 -3.79 -16.95 -24.51
C GLN A 94 -4.57 -16.25 -23.41
N GLY A 95 -4.59 -14.92 -23.45
CA GLY A 95 -5.32 -14.09 -22.53
C GLY A 95 -4.49 -13.55 -21.36
N HIS A 96 -5.17 -12.95 -20.39
CA HIS A 96 -4.52 -12.29 -19.27
C HIS A 96 -3.99 -13.31 -18.25
N VAL A 97 -2.75 -13.12 -17.82
CA VAL A 97 -2.13 -13.88 -16.72
C VAL A 97 -2.46 -13.24 -15.37
N PHE A 98 -2.53 -11.91 -15.33
CA PHE A 98 -2.82 -11.15 -14.12
C PHE A 98 -4.23 -10.56 -14.12
N GLN A 99 -4.86 -10.52 -12.96
CA GLN A 99 -6.16 -9.91 -12.74
C GLN A 99 -6.06 -8.38 -12.82
N GLY A 100 -6.31 -7.83 -14.01
CA GLY A 100 -6.23 -6.39 -14.22
C GLY A 100 -4.83 -5.81 -14.03
N ARG A 101 -4.76 -4.58 -13.48
CA ARG A 101 -3.50 -3.88 -13.24
C ARG A 101 -2.90 -4.27 -11.89
N TYR A 102 -1.57 -4.19 -11.77
CA TYR A 102 -0.92 -4.26 -10.46
C TYR A 102 -1.41 -3.14 -9.53
N LYS A 103 -1.43 -3.40 -8.24
CA LYS A 103 -1.61 -2.41 -7.18
C LYS A 103 -0.24 -1.89 -6.77
N ALA A 104 -0.09 -0.59 -6.63
CA ALA A 104 1.09 0.05 -6.05
C ALA A 104 0.63 1.03 -4.98
N VAL A 105 1.06 0.81 -3.76
CA VAL A 105 0.79 1.67 -2.60
C VAL A 105 2.08 2.40 -2.27
N PRO A 106 2.16 3.73 -2.43
CA PRO A 106 3.28 4.50 -1.94
C PRO A 106 3.46 4.31 -0.44
N VAL A 107 4.70 4.09 -0.03
CA VAL A 107 5.09 3.87 1.37
C VAL A 107 6.00 5.01 1.79
N ALA A 108 5.67 5.68 2.89
CA ALA A 108 6.57 6.63 3.51
C ALA A 108 7.84 5.89 3.96
N GLY A 109 8.98 6.44 3.64
CA GLY A 109 10.26 5.81 3.93
C GLY A 109 11.42 6.79 4.03
N GLU A 110 11.14 8.10 3.92
CA GLU A 110 12.15 9.14 4.04
C GLU A 110 12.28 9.58 5.50
N GLY A 111 13.41 9.27 6.12
CA GLY A 111 13.70 9.69 7.49
C GLY A 111 13.32 8.68 8.59
N ALA A 112 13.75 8.98 9.80
CA ALA A 112 13.57 8.09 10.97
C ALA A 112 12.10 7.93 11.39
N ALA A 113 11.28 8.97 11.19
CA ALA A 113 9.85 8.94 11.53
C ALA A 113 9.08 7.94 10.66
N ASP A 114 9.47 7.77 9.40
CA ASP A 114 8.78 6.92 8.43
C ASP A 114 9.33 5.48 8.38
N ALA A 115 10.47 5.22 9.04
CA ALA A 115 11.14 3.93 9.01
C ALA A 115 10.24 2.77 9.45
N HIS A 116 9.29 3.03 10.37
CA HIS A 116 8.37 2.00 10.85
C HIS A 116 7.36 1.55 9.79
N TYR A 117 6.93 2.42 8.86
CA TYR A 117 6.06 2.04 7.75
C TYR A 117 6.80 1.14 6.76
N PHE A 118 8.02 1.54 6.40
CA PHE A 118 8.89 0.74 5.55
C PHE A 118 9.16 -0.65 6.14
N LYS A 119 9.54 -0.69 7.43
CA LYS A 119 9.74 -1.94 8.18
C LYS A 119 8.48 -2.80 8.19
N SER A 120 7.33 -2.23 8.49
CA SER A 120 6.05 -2.97 8.57
C SER A 120 5.72 -3.66 7.25
N VAL A 121 6.01 -3.02 6.11
CA VAL A 121 5.80 -3.63 4.78
C VAL A 121 6.82 -4.74 4.52
N ALA A 122 8.10 -4.53 4.86
CA ALA A 122 9.12 -5.56 4.70
C ALA A 122 8.78 -6.81 5.52
N ASP A 123 8.40 -6.63 6.79
CA ASP A 123 7.97 -7.70 7.67
C ASP A 123 6.75 -8.44 7.14
N TYR A 124 5.75 -7.71 6.67
CA TYR A 124 4.57 -8.29 6.05
C TYR A 124 4.94 -9.18 4.86
N ILE A 125 5.81 -8.71 3.98
CA ILE A 125 6.26 -9.46 2.80
C ILE A 125 7.00 -10.73 3.24
N HIS A 126 7.91 -10.63 4.17
CA HIS A 126 8.70 -11.75 4.67
C HIS A 126 7.88 -12.78 5.47
N LEU A 127 6.82 -12.34 6.15
CA LEU A 127 5.90 -13.22 6.91
C LEU A 127 4.77 -13.82 6.06
N ASN A 128 4.63 -13.45 4.79
CA ASN A 128 3.59 -14.02 3.91
C ASN A 128 3.63 -15.56 3.83
N PRO A 129 4.79 -16.22 3.70
CA PRO A 129 4.86 -17.69 3.69
C PRO A 129 4.32 -18.31 4.98
N ALA A 130 4.62 -17.73 6.16
CA ALA A 130 4.09 -18.23 7.43
C ALA A 130 2.57 -18.10 7.51
N ARG A 131 2.04 -16.96 7.09
CA ARG A 131 0.59 -16.69 7.06
C ARG A 131 -0.16 -17.62 6.11
N ALA A 132 0.51 -18.14 5.10
CA ALA A 132 -0.02 -19.13 4.16
C ALA A 132 0.28 -20.59 4.58
N GLY A 133 0.92 -20.82 5.73
CA GLY A 133 1.31 -22.16 6.18
C GLY A 133 2.35 -22.84 5.28
N LEU A 134 3.21 -22.05 4.60
CA LEU A 134 4.23 -22.58 3.68
C LEU A 134 5.63 -22.63 4.28
N ALA A 135 5.90 -21.88 5.33
CA ALA A 135 7.16 -21.87 6.07
C ALA A 135 6.95 -21.14 7.41
N GLY A 136 7.88 -21.31 8.34
CA GLY A 136 7.77 -20.78 9.70
C GLY A 136 6.93 -21.69 10.60
N GLY A 137 7.07 -21.55 11.91
CA GLY A 137 6.37 -22.38 12.88
C GLY A 137 6.68 -23.87 12.70
N SER A 138 5.63 -24.68 12.62
CA SER A 138 5.72 -26.13 12.37
C SER A 138 6.17 -26.49 10.95
N HIS A 139 6.24 -25.52 10.03
CA HIS A 139 6.58 -25.72 8.61
C HIS A 139 8.05 -25.37 8.28
N GLY A 140 8.93 -25.41 9.27
CA GLY A 140 10.35 -25.12 9.11
C GLY A 140 10.66 -23.62 9.23
N LYS A 141 11.87 -23.21 8.82
CA LYS A 141 12.31 -21.82 8.95
C LYS A 141 11.75 -20.95 7.83
N LEU A 142 11.41 -19.69 8.13
CA LEU A 142 10.98 -18.71 7.13
C LEU A 142 11.98 -18.50 6.00
N ALA A 143 13.29 -18.50 6.34
CA ALA A 143 14.36 -18.34 5.37
C ALA A 143 14.55 -19.52 4.41
N ASP A 144 13.96 -20.70 4.73
CA ASP A 144 13.99 -21.88 3.87
C ASP A 144 12.95 -21.79 2.74
N TYR A 145 11.99 -20.85 2.82
CA TYR A 145 11.07 -20.60 1.71
C TYR A 145 11.84 -20.02 0.51
N PRO A 146 11.98 -20.78 -0.59
CA PRO A 146 12.92 -20.42 -1.66
C PRO A 146 12.50 -19.21 -2.48
N TRP A 147 11.23 -18.81 -2.40
CA TRP A 147 10.63 -17.75 -3.20
C TRP A 147 10.35 -16.48 -2.41
N SER A 148 11.27 -16.17 -1.47
CA SER A 148 11.31 -14.94 -0.69
C SER A 148 12.71 -14.34 -0.68
N SER A 149 12.80 -13.02 -0.64
CA SER A 149 14.06 -12.29 -0.43
C SER A 149 14.75 -12.68 0.88
N LEU A 150 13.99 -13.18 1.86
CA LEU A 150 14.51 -13.58 3.17
C LEU A 150 15.56 -14.71 3.08
N ARG A 151 15.50 -15.55 2.04
CA ARG A 151 16.47 -16.63 1.78
C ARG A 151 17.94 -16.17 1.70
N HIS A 152 18.17 -14.88 1.40
CA HIS A 152 19.51 -14.31 1.28
C HIS A 152 20.09 -13.83 2.61
N TYR A 153 19.26 -13.65 3.64
CA TYR A 153 19.69 -13.11 4.95
C TYR A 153 20.68 -14.02 5.70
N PRO A 154 20.50 -15.36 5.73
CA PRO A 154 21.47 -16.23 6.44
C PRO A 154 22.90 -16.07 5.94
N LYS A 155 23.09 -16.05 4.62
CA LYS A 155 24.40 -15.95 3.98
C LYS A 155 24.88 -14.51 3.77
N GLY A 156 23.97 -13.55 3.69
CA GLY A 156 24.29 -12.15 3.45
C GLY A 156 24.81 -11.86 2.04
N ASN A 157 24.38 -12.64 1.06
CA ASN A 157 24.78 -12.53 -0.35
C ASN A 157 23.59 -12.32 -1.30
N PRO A 158 22.86 -11.20 -1.16
CA PRO A 158 21.75 -10.88 -2.05
C PRO A 158 22.28 -10.50 -3.44
N PRO A 159 21.45 -10.61 -4.49
CA PRO A 159 21.77 -10.00 -5.77
C PRO A 159 21.85 -8.47 -5.64
N SER A 160 22.60 -7.82 -6.53
CA SER A 160 22.89 -6.37 -6.46
C SER A 160 21.64 -5.49 -6.44
N TRP A 161 20.55 -5.92 -7.05
CA TRP A 161 19.28 -5.22 -7.09
C TRP A 161 18.42 -5.39 -5.82
N GLN A 162 18.86 -6.23 -4.86
CA GLN A 162 18.18 -6.49 -3.58
C GLN A 162 19.02 -6.01 -2.39
N PRO A 163 19.13 -4.71 -2.10
CA PRO A 163 19.81 -4.24 -0.91
C PRO A 163 19.04 -4.63 0.35
N MET A 164 19.72 -5.22 1.33
CA MET A 164 19.14 -5.60 2.64
C MET A 164 19.32 -4.51 3.69
N ASP A 165 20.27 -3.61 3.49
CA ASP A 165 20.73 -2.64 4.48
C ASP A 165 19.60 -1.76 4.99
N ARG A 166 18.73 -1.27 4.09
CA ARG A 166 17.62 -0.40 4.45
C ARG A 166 16.58 -1.10 5.33
N VAL A 167 16.35 -2.40 5.14
CA VAL A 167 15.45 -3.19 6.01
C VAL A 167 16.03 -3.34 7.41
N LEU A 168 17.35 -3.61 7.49
CA LEU A 168 18.05 -3.71 8.77
C LEU A 168 18.08 -2.37 9.51
N GLU A 169 18.37 -1.28 8.80
CA GLU A 169 18.39 0.07 9.32
C GLU A 169 17.01 0.50 9.83
N ALA A 170 15.94 0.28 9.06
CA ALA A 170 14.56 0.52 9.48
C ALA A 170 14.15 -0.33 10.70
N SER A 171 14.82 -1.48 10.88
CA SER A 171 14.66 -2.34 12.05
C SER A 171 15.56 -1.97 13.22
N ARG A 172 16.38 -0.90 13.10
CA ARG A 172 17.40 -0.47 14.07
C ARG A 172 18.43 -1.57 14.37
N LEU A 173 18.81 -2.32 13.35
CA LEU A 173 19.78 -3.40 13.41
C LEU A 173 21.04 -3.05 12.62
N SER A 174 22.18 -3.65 13.02
CA SER A 174 23.44 -3.51 12.29
C SER A 174 23.35 -4.15 10.89
N LYS A 175 24.12 -3.60 9.94
CA LYS A 175 24.16 -4.07 8.53
C LYS A 175 25.07 -5.28 8.32
N ASP A 176 25.40 -5.99 9.37
CA ASP A 176 26.29 -7.13 9.38
C ASP A 176 25.56 -8.47 9.61
N ARG A 177 26.32 -9.54 9.85
CA ARG A 177 25.78 -10.86 10.16
C ARG A 177 24.90 -10.85 11.43
N ARG A 178 25.30 -10.09 12.45
CA ARG A 178 24.58 -10.03 13.72
C ARG A 178 23.19 -9.42 13.51
N GLY A 179 23.10 -8.30 12.78
CA GLY A 179 21.81 -7.67 12.50
C GLY A 179 20.90 -8.58 11.66
N ARG A 180 21.45 -9.27 10.65
CA ARG A 180 20.67 -10.23 9.86
C ARG A 180 20.13 -11.38 10.71
N THR A 181 20.97 -11.93 11.61
CA THR A 181 20.53 -12.99 12.53
C THR A 181 19.45 -12.51 13.48
N SER A 182 19.58 -11.31 14.03
CA SER A 182 18.56 -10.71 14.90
C SER A 182 17.25 -10.47 14.16
N TYR A 183 17.30 -10.01 12.92
CA TYR A 183 16.11 -9.82 12.08
C TYR A 183 15.39 -11.15 11.81
N LEU A 184 16.14 -12.19 11.44
CA LEU A 184 15.60 -13.53 11.24
C LEU A 184 14.94 -14.07 12.51
N ALA A 185 15.63 -14.01 13.65
CA ALA A 185 15.09 -14.48 14.94
C ALA A 185 13.79 -13.74 15.31
N TRP A 186 13.74 -12.44 15.07
CA TRP A 186 12.54 -11.64 15.32
C TRP A 186 11.36 -12.02 14.42
N LEU A 187 11.59 -12.28 13.11
CA LEU A 187 10.54 -12.76 12.21
C LEU A 187 10.08 -14.19 12.57
N GLU A 188 10.99 -15.09 12.93
CA GLU A 188 10.66 -16.46 13.36
C GLU A 188 9.80 -16.44 14.63
N ALA A 189 10.14 -15.61 15.63
CA ALA A 189 9.33 -15.44 16.82
C ALA A 189 7.90 -15.02 16.48
N ARG A 190 7.73 -14.10 15.52
CA ARG A 190 6.41 -13.65 15.06
C ARG A 190 5.66 -14.73 14.27
N ALA A 191 6.34 -15.52 13.47
CA ALA A 191 5.76 -16.64 12.75
C ALA A 191 5.22 -17.71 13.71
N ASN A 192 5.83 -17.84 14.90
CA ASN A 192 5.42 -18.75 15.98
C ASN A 192 4.36 -18.13 16.94
N GLY A 193 3.78 -16.99 16.60
CA GLY A 193 2.80 -16.32 17.45
C GLY A 193 3.39 -15.54 18.63
N HIS A 194 4.73 -15.46 18.74
CA HIS A 194 5.43 -14.67 19.75
C HIS A 194 5.81 -13.31 19.16
N GLY A 195 5.50 -12.21 19.82
CA GLY A 195 6.00 -10.89 19.39
C GLY A 195 5.01 -9.95 18.70
N GLY A 196 3.81 -9.85 19.26
CA GLY A 196 2.83 -8.81 18.91
C GLY A 196 2.17 -8.98 17.53
N ALA A 197 0.94 -8.54 17.42
CA ALA A 197 0.22 -8.52 16.15
C ALA A 197 0.96 -7.61 15.15
N ILE A 198 0.99 -8.01 13.88
CA ILE A 198 1.32 -7.08 12.79
C ILE A 198 0.33 -5.93 12.95
N ASN A 199 0.81 -4.69 12.89
CA ASN A 199 -0.06 -3.52 13.01
C ASN A 199 -1.22 -3.65 12.01
N GLU A 200 -2.42 -3.97 12.53
CA GLU A 200 -3.60 -4.22 11.69
C GLU A 200 -3.98 -3.00 10.86
N GLU A 201 -3.72 -1.78 11.37
CA GLU A 201 -3.94 -0.54 10.62
C GLU A 201 -3.03 -0.44 9.40
N ALA A 202 -1.74 -0.77 9.55
CA ALA A 202 -0.81 -0.81 8.43
C ALA A 202 -1.22 -1.89 7.42
N MET A 203 -1.70 -3.04 7.91
CA MET A 203 -2.18 -4.12 7.06
C MET A 203 -3.42 -3.75 6.28
N GLU A 204 -4.35 -3.04 6.90
CA GLU A 204 -5.55 -2.56 6.23
C GLU A 204 -5.23 -1.47 5.21
N ALA A 205 -4.33 -0.54 5.55
CA ALA A 205 -3.82 0.46 4.60
C ALA A 205 -3.16 -0.18 3.37
N LEU A 206 -2.39 -1.25 3.54
CA LEU A 206 -1.81 -2.01 2.42
C LEU A 206 -2.85 -2.73 1.57
N ARG A 207 -3.93 -3.23 2.18
CA ARG A 207 -4.99 -3.95 1.46
C ARG A 207 -5.97 -3.00 0.76
N ARG A 208 -6.36 -1.91 1.39
CA ARG A 208 -7.46 -1.02 0.97
C ARG A 208 -7.06 0.43 0.81
N GLY A 209 -5.97 0.86 1.46
CA GLY A 209 -5.43 2.21 1.36
C GLY A 209 -4.78 2.51 0.01
N TRP A 210 -4.54 3.79 -0.24
CA TRP A 210 -3.85 4.27 -1.43
C TRP A 210 -2.44 4.79 -1.11
N TYR A 211 -2.09 4.92 0.17
CA TYR A 211 -0.75 5.23 0.69
C TYR A 211 -0.55 4.60 2.07
N LEU A 212 0.68 4.50 2.51
CA LEU A 212 1.07 4.12 3.87
C LEU A 212 2.11 5.11 4.37
N GLY A 213 1.73 5.94 5.36
CA GLY A 213 2.56 6.99 5.91
C GLY A 213 1.75 7.92 6.81
N GLU A 214 2.43 8.90 7.40
CA GLU A 214 1.79 9.96 8.17
C GLU A 214 1.06 10.97 7.26
N GLU A 215 0.36 11.91 7.90
CA GLU A 215 -0.44 12.91 7.18
C GLU A 215 0.41 13.82 6.26
N GLY A 216 1.60 14.22 6.69
CA GLY A 216 2.52 14.98 5.87
C GLY A 216 2.95 14.27 4.58
N PHE A 217 3.09 12.94 4.63
CA PHE A 217 3.35 12.14 3.43
C PHE A 217 2.15 12.13 2.49
N LYS A 218 0.93 12.07 3.01
CA LYS A 218 -0.28 12.19 2.21
C LYS A 218 -0.35 13.54 1.50
N ASP A 219 -0.07 14.63 2.22
CA ASP A 219 -0.09 15.97 1.66
C ASP A 219 0.95 16.11 0.53
N LYS A 220 2.17 15.57 0.72
CA LYS A 220 3.19 15.46 -0.35
C LYS A 220 2.66 14.73 -1.59
N LEU A 221 1.94 13.62 -1.41
CA LEU A 221 1.38 12.87 -2.53
C LEU A 221 0.25 13.64 -3.24
N LEU A 222 -0.57 14.37 -2.50
CA LEU A 222 -1.62 15.21 -3.07
C LEU A 222 -1.03 16.38 -3.88
N ASP A 223 -0.01 17.04 -3.38
CA ASP A 223 0.72 18.08 -4.12
C ASP A 223 1.33 17.56 -5.42
N LEU A 224 1.85 16.32 -5.41
CA LEU A 224 2.37 15.67 -6.62
C LEU A 224 1.26 15.39 -7.64
N LEU A 225 0.06 15.01 -7.20
CA LEU A 225 -1.09 14.85 -8.10
C LEU A 225 -1.50 16.17 -8.72
N ASP A 226 -1.56 17.24 -7.94
CA ASP A 226 -1.94 18.56 -8.43
C ASP A 226 -0.92 19.10 -9.45
N LYS A 227 0.38 19.01 -9.15
CA LYS A 227 1.44 19.36 -10.10
C LYS A 227 1.42 18.53 -11.38
N THR A 228 1.05 17.25 -11.27
CA THR A 228 0.94 16.36 -12.43
C THR A 228 -0.32 16.68 -13.24
N ALA A 229 -1.43 17.01 -12.59
CA ALA A 229 -2.65 17.45 -13.25
C ALA A 229 -2.45 18.78 -14.00
N ASP A 230 -1.71 19.71 -13.43
CA ASP A 230 -1.40 21.00 -14.08
C ASP A 230 -0.47 20.83 -15.30
N LYS A 231 0.54 19.95 -15.22
CA LYS A 231 1.36 19.58 -16.39
C LYS A 231 0.55 18.88 -17.50
N LEU A 232 -0.50 18.13 -17.15
CA LEU A 232 -1.36 17.44 -18.09
C LEU A 232 -2.47 18.35 -18.66
N ARG A 233 -2.85 19.44 -17.98
CA ARG A 233 -3.77 20.46 -18.51
C ARG A 233 -3.19 21.15 -19.75
N GLY A 234 -1.87 21.25 -19.87
CA GLY A 234 -1.20 21.69 -21.10
C GLY A 234 -1.20 20.68 -22.24
N LYS A 235 -1.52 19.41 -21.98
CA LYS A 235 -1.69 18.33 -22.97
C LYS A 235 -3.00 17.65 -22.65
N LYS A 236 -4.08 17.93 -23.42
CA LYS A 236 -5.41 17.32 -23.29
C LYS A 236 -5.34 15.84 -22.85
N SER A 237 -5.51 15.54 -21.57
CA SER A 237 -5.53 14.18 -21.03
C SER A 237 -6.65 14.07 -19.98
N HIS A 238 -7.66 13.27 -20.33
CA HIS A 238 -8.84 12.98 -19.50
C HIS A 238 -8.56 12.12 -18.24
N ALA A 239 -7.31 11.74 -17.97
CA ALA A 239 -7.00 10.79 -16.90
C ALA A 239 -7.05 11.41 -15.49
N GLY A 240 -6.68 12.68 -15.33
CA GLY A 240 -6.69 13.38 -14.03
C GLY A 240 -8.10 13.70 -13.53
N ASP A 241 -8.96 14.15 -14.43
CA ASP A 241 -10.33 14.53 -14.10
C ASP A 241 -11.19 13.30 -13.77
N ALA A 242 -10.98 12.19 -14.48
CA ALA A 242 -11.65 10.92 -14.18
C ALA A 242 -11.27 10.36 -12.80
N VAL A 243 -10.02 10.56 -12.36
CA VAL A 243 -9.55 10.12 -11.02
C VAL A 243 -10.14 11.00 -9.93
N ARG A 244 -10.16 12.33 -10.10
CA ARG A 244 -10.80 13.25 -9.14
C ARG A 244 -12.30 13.00 -9.06
N ALA A 245 -12.98 12.91 -10.19
CA ALA A 245 -14.42 12.64 -10.26
C ALA A 245 -14.78 11.32 -9.53
N HIS A 246 -13.95 10.31 -9.66
CA HIS A 246 -14.20 9.03 -8.98
C HIS A 246 -14.00 9.09 -7.47
N HIS A 247 -12.89 9.69 -6.99
CA HIS A 247 -12.70 9.85 -5.55
C HIS A 247 -13.78 10.75 -4.95
N GLN A 248 -14.30 11.69 -5.72
CA GLN A 248 -15.45 12.51 -5.31
C GLN A 248 -16.72 11.66 -5.21
N VAL A 249 -17.02 10.82 -6.19
CA VAL A 249 -18.15 9.89 -6.15
C VAL A 249 -18.05 8.94 -4.96
N GLU A 250 -16.87 8.37 -4.70
CA GLU A 250 -16.65 7.50 -3.54
C GLU A 250 -16.74 8.27 -2.22
N ALA A 251 -16.25 9.51 -2.16
CA ALA A 251 -16.39 10.36 -0.99
C ALA A 251 -17.88 10.69 -0.70
N GLU A 252 -18.64 11.03 -1.72
CA GLU A 252 -20.08 11.26 -1.60
C GLU A 252 -20.84 10.00 -1.17
N ARG A 253 -20.49 8.84 -1.71
CA ARG A 253 -21.05 7.54 -1.28
C ARG A 253 -20.79 7.28 0.20
N ILE A 254 -19.55 7.49 0.66
CA ILE A 254 -19.18 7.34 2.07
C ILE A 254 -19.96 8.31 2.95
N ILE A 255 -20.06 9.59 2.54
CA ILE A 255 -20.80 10.63 3.29
C ILE A 255 -22.28 10.25 3.38
N SER A 256 -22.91 9.84 2.29
CA SER A 256 -24.34 9.49 2.26
C SER A 256 -24.66 8.30 3.17
N ILE A 257 -23.81 7.26 3.17
CA ILE A 257 -23.98 6.11 4.07
C ILE A 257 -23.84 6.54 5.53
N LEU A 258 -22.78 7.30 5.84
CA LEU A 258 -22.48 7.73 7.20
C LEU A 258 -23.45 8.79 7.70
N ALA A 259 -23.93 9.69 6.85
CA ALA A 259 -24.95 10.67 7.20
C ALA A 259 -26.21 9.96 7.69
N ARG A 260 -26.67 8.95 6.97
CA ARG A 260 -27.81 8.13 7.38
C ARG A 260 -27.56 7.38 8.68
N ASP A 261 -26.40 6.72 8.82
CA ASP A 261 -26.06 5.92 10.01
C ASP A 261 -25.80 6.79 11.26
N LEU A 262 -25.35 8.04 11.10
CA LEU A 262 -25.03 8.97 12.18
C LEU A 262 -26.13 10.01 12.43
N GLY A 263 -27.18 10.05 11.60
CA GLY A 263 -28.23 11.07 11.67
C GLY A 263 -27.68 12.47 11.36
N LEU A 264 -26.77 12.59 10.37
CA LEU A 264 -26.35 13.88 9.84
C LEU A 264 -27.36 14.35 8.79
N PRO A 265 -27.66 15.65 8.73
CA PRO A 265 -28.47 16.22 7.66
C PRO A 265 -27.73 16.11 6.32
N ASP A 266 -28.52 16.00 5.24
CA ASP A 266 -27.98 15.94 3.87
C ASP A 266 -27.81 17.33 3.26
N SER A 267 -28.58 18.34 3.73
CA SER A 267 -28.54 19.70 3.20
C SER A 267 -27.37 20.49 3.79
N ARG A 268 -26.79 21.37 2.97
CA ARG A 268 -25.67 22.23 3.39
C ARG A 268 -26.11 23.22 4.48
N GLU A 269 -27.29 23.77 4.33
CA GLU A 269 -27.88 24.76 5.26
C GLU A 269 -28.04 24.16 6.67
N GLU A 270 -28.51 22.94 6.77
CA GLU A 270 -28.64 22.24 8.05
C GLU A 270 -27.26 21.79 8.62
N LEU A 271 -26.35 21.40 7.76
CA LEU A 271 -24.97 21.13 8.19
C LEU A 271 -24.30 22.40 8.76
N GLU A 272 -24.55 23.57 8.20
CA GLU A 272 -24.00 24.84 8.70
C GLU A 272 -24.53 25.23 10.08
N GLN A 273 -25.74 24.79 10.44
CA GLN A 273 -26.30 24.98 11.78
C GLN A 273 -25.65 24.13 12.87
N LEU A 274 -24.98 23.02 12.49
CA LEU A 274 -24.24 22.19 13.42
C LEU A 274 -22.86 22.79 13.71
N LYS A 275 -22.35 22.55 14.92
CA LYS A 275 -20.99 22.97 15.28
C LYS A 275 -19.97 22.42 14.27
N LYS A 276 -18.97 23.24 13.90
CA LYS A 276 -17.86 22.83 13.02
C LYS A 276 -17.10 21.60 13.56
N SER A 277 -17.10 21.41 14.87
CA SER A 277 -16.48 20.28 15.59
C SER A 277 -17.48 19.19 15.96
N ASP A 278 -18.70 19.15 15.36
CA ASP A 278 -19.69 18.09 15.62
C ASP A 278 -19.06 16.72 15.42
N ALA A 279 -19.18 15.84 16.42
CA ALA A 279 -18.51 14.54 16.41
C ALA A 279 -18.88 13.66 15.21
N ARG A 280 -20.09 13.78 14.70
CA ARG A 280 -20.59 13.05 13.53
C ARG A 280 -19.89 13.53 12.26
N LYS A 281 -19.77 14.86 12.07
CA LYS A 281 -19.01 15.47 10.97
C LYS A 281 -17.55 15.03 11.03
N VAL A 282 -16.94 15.02 12.21
CA VAL A 282 -15.53 14.63 12.40
C VAL A 282 -15.32 13.16 12.06
N VAL A 283 -16.26 12.26 12.41
CA VAL A 283 -16.22 10.85 12.02
C VAL A 283 -16.30 10.71 10.50
N CYS A 284 -17.26 11.40 9.85
CA CYS A 284 -17.36 11.43 8.40
C CYS A 284 -16.06 11.91 7.74
N ALA A 285 -15.54 13.05 8.18
CA ALA A 285 -14.30 13.63 7.68
C ALA A 285 -13.12 12.66 7.83
N ALA A 286 -13.01 11.98 8.98
CA ALA A 286 -11.95 11.02 9.25
C ALA A 286 -11.99 9.81 8.30
N LEU A 287 -13.18 9.30 7.99
CA LEU A 287 -13.36 8.14 7.12
C LEU A 287 -13.20 8.50 5.63
N VAL A 288 -13.73 9.64 5.19
CA VAL A 288 -13.50 10.15 3.82
C VAL A 288 -12.01 10.40 3.60
N LYS A 289 -11.34 11.07 4.55
CA LYS A 289 -9.91 11.34 4.51
C LYS A 289 -9.06 10.07 4.47
N ARG A 290 -9.50 9.00 5.11
CA ARG A 290 -8.79 7.72 5.14
C ARG A 290 -8.97 6.91 3.85
N ARG A 291 -10.14 6.99 3.22
CA ARG A 291 -10.52 6.12 2.10
C ARG A 291 -10.40 6.77 0.72
N THR A 292 -10.33 8.09 0.67
CA THR A 292 -10.29 8.83 -0.60
C THR A 292 -9.09 9.79 -0.64
N SER A 293 -8.77 10.26 -1.84
CA SER A 293 -7.77 11.31 -2.06
C SER A 293 -8.37 12.73 -2.06
N MET A 294 -9.58 12.91 -1.49
CA MET A 294 -10.21 14.24 -1.42
C MET A 294 -9.39 15.19 -0.53
N SER A 295 -9.21 16.42 -1.02
CA SER A 295 -8.47 17.45 -0.29
C SER A 295 -9.16 17.82 1.03
N ASN A 296 -8.38 18.30 2.00
CA ASN A 296 -8.93 18.83 3.25
C ASN A 296 -9.90 19.98 3.02
N GLU A 297 -9.66 20.78 1.98
CA GLU A 297 -10.53 21.88 1.57
C GLU A 297 -11.89 21.36 1.12
N TRP A 298 -11.93 20.41 0.21
CA TRP A 298 -13.18 19.79 -0.25
C TRP A 298 -13.98 19.15 0.91
N ILE A 299 -13.29 18.41 1.79
CA ILE A 299 -13.95 17.74 2.94
C ILE A 299 -14.52 18.76 3.91
N ALA A 300 -13.75 19.82 4.22
CA ALA A 300 -14.17 20.87 5.12
C ALA A 300 -15.37 21.66 4.56
N GLU A 301 -15.36 21.95 3.27
CA GLU A 301 -16.44 22.62 2.57
C GLU A 301 -17.69 21.74 2.52
N ARG A 302 -17.57 20.47 2.09
CA ARG A 302 -18.69 19.53 1.93
C ARG A 302 -19.42 19.24 3.24
N LEU A 303 -18.68 19.16 4.36
CA LEU A 303 -19.24 18.90 5.70
C LEU A 303 -19.49 20.18 6.52
N ALA A 304 -19.36 21.35 5.93
CA ALA A 304 -19.50 22.65 6.61
C ALA A 304 -18.68 22.73 7.91
N MET A 305 -17.36 22.38 7.85
CA MET A 305 -16.46 22.34 9.01
C MET A 305 -15.55 23.57 9.11
N GLY A 306 -15.68 24.53 8.19
CA GLY A 306 -14.92 25.77 8.15
C GLY A 306 -13.53 25.59 7.56
N HIS A 307 -12.49 26.17 8.17
CA HIS A 307 -11.14 26.16 7.60
C HIS A 307 -10.55 24.73 7.57
N PRO A 308 -9.88 24.30 6.47
CA PRO A 308 -9.29 22.97 6.31
C PRO A 308 -8.34 22.54 7.45
N ALA A 309 -7.53 23.49 7.96
CA ALA A 309 -6.63 23.22 9.08
C ALA A 309 -7.39 22.89 10.37
N SER A 310 -8.49 23.61 10.65
CA SER A 310 -9.31 23.34 11.83
C SER A 310 -10.00 21.97 11.75
N MET A 311 -10.50 21.61 10.57
CA MET A 311 -11.06 20.27 10.31
C MET A 311 -10.00 19.19 10.57
N SER A 312 -8.79 19.34 10.04
CA SER A 312 -7.67 18.43 10.30
C SER A 312 -7.34 18.29 11.79
N GLN A 313 -7.32 19.40 12.53
CA GLN A 313 -7.10 19.37 13.98
C GLN A 313 -8.19 18.59 14.72
N HIS A 314 -9.47 18.78 14.37
CA HIS A 314 -10.57 18.03 14.96
C HIS A 314 -10.46 16.52 14.68
N VAL A 315 -10.12 16.13 13.46
CA VAL A 315 -9.89 14.73 13.09
C VAL A 315 -8.72 14.13 13.87
N ASN A 316 -7.61 14.84 13.99
CA ASN A 316 -6.43 14.37 14.70
C ASN A 316 -6.67 14.26 16.22
N ARG A 317 -7.42 15.20 16.81
CA ARG A 317 -7.83 15.14 18.22
C ARG A 317 -8.70 13.92 18.49
N MET A 318 -9.70 13.68 17.66
CA MET A 318 -10.60 12.52 17.75
C MET A 318 -9.85 11.20 17.68
N ARG A 319 -8.84 11.07 16.80
CA ARG A 319 -8.03 9.85 16.69
C ARG A 319 -7.23 9.51 17.95
N LYS A 320 -6.86 10.52 18.74
CA LYS A 320 -6.14 10.34 20.02
C LYS A 320 -7.05 9.90 21.17
N GLU A 321 -8.35 10.01 21.03
CA GLU A 321 -9.33 9.62 22.04
C GLU A 321 -9.77 8.15 21.86
N PRO A 322 -9.50 7.23 22.80
CA PRO A 322 -9.77 5.78 22.61
C PRO A 322 -11.24 5.45 22.33
N LYS A 323 -12.19 6.19 22.92
CA LYS A 323 -13.64 6.00 22.68
C LYS A 323 -14.04 6.44 21.28
N ALA A 324 -13.44 7.49 20.76
CA ALA A 324 -13.74 8.02 19.43
C ALA A 324 -13.07 7.18 18.32
N ALA A 325 -11.87 6.66 18.56
CA ALA A 325 -11.21 5.72 17.67
C ALA A 325 -12.06 4.44 17.47
N LYS A 326 -12.64 3.90 18.54
CA LYS A 326 -13.58 2.76 18.46
C LYS A 326 -14.82 3.07 17.60
N ARG A 327 -15.35 4.29 17.65
CA ARG A 327 -16.48 4.71 16.80
C ARG A 327 -16.09 4.71 15.32
N ILE A 328 -14.93 5.25 14.96
CA ILE A 328 -14.43 5.24 13.58
C ILE A 328 -14.35 3.80 13.05
N ILE A 329 -13.78 2.89 13.85
CA ILE A 329 -13.65 1.46 13.49
C ILE A 329 -15.02 0.82 13.29
N LYS A 330 -15.99 1.08 14.18
CA LYS A 330 -17.35 0.55 14.07
C LYS A 330 -18.04 0.97 12.76
N HIS A 331 -17.98 2.27 12.44
CA HIS A 331 -18.60 2.77 11.20
C HIS A 331 -17.83 2.34 9.94
N GLU A 332 -16.54 2.13 10.05
CA GLU A 332 -15.75 1.55 8.96
C GLU A 332 -16.15 0.10 8.66
N GLN A 333 -16.46 -0.68 9.69
CA GLN A 333 -16.99 -2.04 9.53
C GLN A 333 -18.38 -2.03 8.87
N ALA A 334 -19.25 -1.10 9.26
CA ALA A 334 -20.56 -0.94 8.65
C ALA A 334 -20.50 -0.53 7.17
N LEU A 335 -19.50 0.26 6.77
CA LEU A 335 -19.23 0.55 5.36
C LEU A 335 -18.79 -0.70 4.56
N LYS A 336 -18.17 -1.68 5.22
CA LYS A 336 -17.70 -2.93 4.61
C LYS A 336 -18.83 -3.92 4.31
N SER A 337 -19.88 -3.93 5.10
CA SER A 337 -21.02 -4.85 4.94
C SER A 337 -22.02 -4.38 3.88
N LYS A 338 -21.85 -3.15 3.36
CA LYS A 338 -22.72 -2.53 2.32
C LYS A 338 -21.99 -2.40 0.97
N ASP A 339 -20.74 -2.94 0.84
CA ASP A 339 -19.99 -3.16 -0.39
C ASP A 339 -20.25 -4.59 -0.91
#